data_7294f15a28c5ed804551d692afcf1eeb
#
_entry.id   7294f15a28c5ed804551d692afcf1eeb
#
_cell.length_a   1.000
_cell.length_b   1.000
_cell.length_c   1.000
_cell.angle_alpha   90.00
_cell.angle_beta   90.00
_cell.angle_gamma   90.00
#
_symmetry.space_group_name_H-M   'P 1'
#
loop_
_entity.id
_entity.type
_entity.pdbx_description
1 polymer ?
#
loop_
_entity_poly.entity_id
_entity_poly.type
_entity_poly.pdbx_seq_one_letter_code
_entity_poly.pdbx_strand_id
1 'polypeptide(L)'
;YDSHRPGGTGPSVAVARSMEDLSRVIALRAAVYMAEQACPYEEEFDGNDLSATHLIGYIGDEPAGCLRIRFFADFAKIERLAVRAEHRNTRMAFALVRAGIELARVKGYRRLYGHAQKRLVGFWGRFGFRVFEGAQELVFSDFDYVEMLMEAEPHPQAIGIGVDPYVIIRPEGRWHRAGALDRSRTRAVTRPSIDQKAAAR
;
A
#
# COMPACT_ATOMS: atom_id res chain seq x y z
N TYR A 1 5.74 4.33 -6.31
CA TYR A 1 4.66 4.00 -5.41
C TYR A 1 4.05 5.21 -4.66
N ASP A 2 4.73 6.31 -4.54
CA ASP A 2 4.23 7.54 -3.90
C ASP A 2 4.40 8.72 -4.88
N SER A 3 3.62 8.70 -5.95
CA SER A 3 3.72 9.64 -7.07
C SER A 3 2.77 10.83 -6.98
N HIS A 4 1.77 10.76 -6.08
CA HIS A 4 0.75 11.81 -5.98
C HIS A 4 1.32 13.16 -5.57
N ARG A 5 0.86 14.22 -6.26
CA ARG A 5 1.12 15.63 -5.97
C ARG A 5 -0.20 16.37 -6.10
N PRO A 6 -0.58 17.19 -5.11
CA PRO A 6 -1.78 18.03 -5.21
C PRO A 6 -1.77 18.88 -6.49
N GLY A 7 -2.93 19.01 -7.14
CA GLY A 7 -3.08 19.75 -8.40
C GLY A 7 -2.62 19.00 -9.65
N GLY A 8 -2.19 17.75 -9.55
CA GLY A 8 -1.89 16.91 -10.71
C GLY A 8 -3.13 16.57 -11.52
N THR A 9 -2.99 16.24 -12.80
CA THR A 9 -4.14 15.96 -13.69
C THR A 9 -4.31 14.49 -14.07
N GLY A 10 -3.28 13.67 -13.88
CA GLY A 10 -3.27 12.26 -14.28
C GLY A 10 -3.39 11.27 -13.11
N PRO A 11 -3.42 9.96 -13.43
CA PRO A 11 -3.38 8.92 -12.41
C PRO A 11 -2.11 9.00 -11.57
N SER A 12 -2.27 8.98 -10.25
CA SER A 12 -1.16 9.01 -9.30
C SER A 12 -1.50 8.16 -8.08
N VAL A 13 -0.49 7.77 -7.30
CA VAL A 13 -0.66 6.90 -6.12
C VAL A 13 0.04 7.53 -4.92
N ALA A 14 -0.59 7.45 -3.76
CA ALA A 14 0.00 7.80 -2.47
C ALA A 14 -0.11 6.63 -1.47
N VAL A 15 0.83 6.56 -0.55
CA VAL A 15 0.72 5.70 0.63
C VAL A 15 -0.12 6.43 1.68
N ALA A 16 -1.15 5.78 2.19
CA ALA A 16 -1.98 6.31 3.28
C ALA A 16 -1.15 6.38 4.58
N ARG A 17 -1.18 7.52 5.29
CA ARG A 17 -0.36 7.78 6.47
C ARG A 17 -1.10 8.52 7.59
N SER A 18 -2.36 8.79 7.41
CA SER A 18 -3.20 9.47 8.39
C SER A 18 -4.54 8.76 8.53
N MET A 19 -5.27 9.06 9.59
CA MET A 19 -6.64 8.57 9.76
C MET A 19 -7.56 9.09 8.67
N GLU A 20 -7.31 10.29 8.16
CA GLU A 20 -8.04 10.85 7.02
C GLU A 20 -7.79 10.04 5.74
N ASP A 21 -6.54 9.65 5.47
CA ASP A 21 -6.21 8.78 4.34
C ASP A 21 -6.90 7.41 4.49
N LEU A 22 -6.88 6.82 5.70
CA LEU A 22 -7.56 5.56 5.97
C LEU A 22 -9.08 5.68 5.76
N SER A 23 -9.69 6.80 6.16
CA SER A 23 -11.11 7.06 5.93
C SER A 23 -11.43 7.12 4.43
N ARG A 24 -10.56 7.71 3.61
CA ARG A 24 -10.71 7.68 2.13
C ARG A 24 -10.64 6.25 1.58
N VAL A 25 -9.71 5.43 2.08
CA VAL A 25 -9.61 4.01 1.69
C VAL A 25 -10.90 3.25 2.04
N ILE A 26 -11.40 3.43 3.26
CA ILE A 26 -12.64 2.79 3.73
C ILE A 26 -13.82 3.21 2.85
N ALA A 27 -13.96 4.51 2.55
CA ALA A 27 -15.03 5.01 1.68
C ALA A 27 -14.96 4.42 0.27
N LEU A 28 -13.76 4.34 -0.34
CA LEU A 28 -13.55 3.71 -1.65
C LEU A 28 -13.94 2.23 -1.64
N ARG A 29 -13.55 1.49 -0.61
CA ARG A 29 -13.86 0.06 -0.48
C ARG A 29 -15.34 -0.17 -0.24
N ALA A 30 -15.97 0.62 0.63
CA ALA A 30 -17.40 0.53 0.89
C ALA A 30 -18.20 0.78 -0.41
N ALA A 31 -17.84 1.79 -1.20
CA ALA A 31 -18.50 2.07 -2.47
C ALA A 31 -18.41 0.89 -3.45
N VAL A 32 -17.21 0.26 -3.56
CA VAL A 32 -16.99 -0.82 -4.53
C VAL A 32 -17.44 -2.18 -4.01
N TYR A 33 -17.01 -2.57 -2.81
CA TYR A 33 -17.30 -3.92 -2.32
C TYR A 33 -18.70 -4.03 -1.74
N MET A 34 -19.13 -3.08 -0.92
CA MET A 34 -20.44 -3.17 -0.27
C MET A 34 -21.56 -2.67 -1.17
N ALA A 35 -21.43 -1.50 -1.78
CA ALA A 35 -22.52 -0.93 -2.56
C ALA A 35 -22.67 -1.57 -3.96
N GLU A 36 -21.56 -1.87 -4.67
CA GLU A 36 -21.65 -2.47 -6.01
C GLU A 36 -21.65 -4.01 -6.00
N GLN A 37 -20.88 -4.65 -5.10
CA GLN A 37 -20.69 -6.10 -5.09
C GLN A 37 -21.49 -6.82 -4.00
N ALA A 38 -22.24 -6.08 -3.18
CA ALA A 38 -23.03 -6.62 -2.06
C ALA A 38 -22.22 -7.46 -1.07
N CYS A 39 -20.93 -7.17 -0.92
CA CYS A 39 -20.06 -7.84 0.04
C CYS A 39 -20.58 -7.64 1.46
N PRO A 40 -20.74 -8.71 2.27
CA PRO A 40 -21.13 -8.58 3.66
C PRO A 40 -20.16 -7.70 4.47
N TYR A 41 -20.69 -6.96 5.42
CA TYR A 41 -19.89 -6.03 6.26
C TYR A 41 -18.70 -6.74 6.92
N GLU A 42 -18.92 -7.90 7.52
CA GLU A 42 -17.88 -8.65 8.25
C GLU A 42 -16.80 -9.23 7.32
N GLU A 43 -17.12 -9.51 6.06
CA GLU A 43 -16.13 -9.96 5.07
C GLU A 43 -15.28 -8.79 4.54
N GLU A 44 -15.86 -7.59 4.45
CA GLU A 44 -15.13 -6.40 4.04
C GLU A 44 -14.21 -5.90 5.15
N PHE A 45 -14.73 -5.79 6.38
CA PHE A 45 -13.99 -5.29 7.54
C PHE A 45 -13.43 -6.45 8.37
N ASP A 46 -12.41 -7.08 7.87
CA ASP A 46 -11.77 -8.31 8.39
C ASP A 46 -10.79 -8.07 9.56
N GLY A 47 -10.75 -6.85 10.14
CA GLY A 47 -9.91 -6.50 11.27
C GLY A 47 -8.43 -6.27 10.95
N ASN A 48 -8.01 -6.33 9.69
CA ASN A 48 -6.60 -6.22 9.31
C ASN A 48 -6.15 -4.82 8.85
N ASP A 49 -7.03 -3.83 8.85
CA ASP A 49 -6.75 -2.53 8.24
C ASP A 49 -5.68 -1.73 8.99
N LEU A 50 -5.66 -1.79 10.33
CA LEU A 50 -4.70 -1.05 11.14
C LEU A 50 -3.27 -1.61 11.07
N SER A 51 -3.10 -2.89 10.69
CA SER A 51 -1.79 -3.54 10.55
C SER A 51 -1.29 -3.58 9.10
N ALA A 52 -2.06 -3.04 8.16
CA ALA A 52 -1.76 -3.08 6.74
C ALA A 52 -1.21 -1.74 6.24
N THR A 53 -0.53 -1.80 5.10
CA THR A 53 -0.19 -0.61 4.32
C THR A 53 -1.24 -0.42 3.22
N HIS A 54 -1.80 0.77 3.14
CA HIS A 54 -2.80 1.12 2.13
C HIS A 54 -2.24 2.09 1.10
N LEU A 55 -2.58 1.86 -0.16
CA LEU A 55 -2.34 2.78 -1.26
C LEU A 55 -3.66 3.42 -1.68
N ILE A 56 -3.62 4.72 -1.97
CA ILE A 56 -4.74 5.47 -2.55
C ILE A 56 -4.33 5.89 -3.95
N GLY A 57 -5.16 5.58 -4.93
CA GLY A 57 -5.04 6.08 -6.29
C GLY A 57 -5.88 7.32 -6.48
N TYR A 58 -5.30 8.33 -7.10
CA TYR A 58 -5.94 9.61 -7.40
C TYR A 58 -6.03 9.86 -8.91
N ILE A 59 -7.12 10.48 -9.33
CA ILE A 59 -7.21 11.18 -10.62
C ILE A 59 -7.32 12.67 -10.29
N GLY A 60 -6.29 13.42 -10.63
CA GLY A 60 -6.18 14.76 -10.05
C GLY A 60 -6.04 14.67 -8.52
N ASP A 61 -6.91 15.36 -7.81
CA ASP A 61 -6.99 15.32 -6.34
C ASP A 61 -8.13 14.41 -5.84
N GLU A 62 -8.88 13.76 -6.74
CA GLU A 62 -10.00 12.91 -6.38
C GLU A 62 -9.55 11.46 -6.11
N PRO A 63 -9.89 10.87 -4.94
CA PRO A 63 -9.62 9.47 -4.65
C PRO A 63 -10.44 8.56 -5.59
N ALA A 64 -9.75 7.81 -6.43
CA ALA A 64 -10.32 6.99 -7.50
C ALA A 64 -10.27 5.49 -7.23
N GLY A 65 -9.36 5.04 -6.39
CA GLY A 65 -9.19 3.64 -6.05
C GLY A 65 -8.21 3.41 -4.91
N CYS A 66 -8.10 2.18 -4.46
CA CYS A 66 -7.19 1.80 -3.38
C CYS A 66 -6.67 0.37 -3.54
N LEU A 67 -5.63 0.05 -2.77
CA LEU A 67 -5.01 -1.27 -2.67
C LEU A 67 -4.53 -1.46 -1.23
N ARG A 68 -4.70 -2.64 -0.67
CA ARG A 68 -4.15 -3.03 0.64
C ARG A 68 -2.98 -4.00 0.45
N ILE A 69 -1.93 -3.82 1.24
CA ILE A 69 -0.78 -4.73 1.29
C ILE A 69 -0.57 -5.16 2.73
N ARG A 70 -0.49 -6.45 2.97
CA ARG A 70 -0.09 -7.03 4.26
C ARG A 70 1.26 -7.70 4.11
N PHE A 71 2.11 -7.54 5.12
CA PHE A 71 3.44 -8.12 5.13
C PHE A 71 3.49 -9.29 6.12
N PHE A 72 4.03 -10.40 5.66
CA PHE A 72 4.27 -11.61 6.43
C PHE A 72 5.78 -11.89 6.46
N ALA A 73 6.22 -12.98 7.07
CA ALA A 73 7.65 -13.24 7.27
C ALA A 73 8.45 -13.21 5.96
N ASP A 74 7.96 -13.88 4.90
CA ASP A 74 8.71 -14.09 3.65
C ASP A 74 7.94 -13.71 2.39
N PHE A 75 6.71 -13.16 2.53
CA PHE A 75 5.90 -12.70 1.41
C PHE A 75 5.07 -11.47 1.75
N ALA A 76 4.69 -10.71 0.74
CA ALA A 76 3.72 -9.63 0.83
C ALA A 76 2.40 -10.05 0.15
N LYS A 77 1.27 -9.88 0.84
CA LYS A 77 -0.05 -10.16 0.29
C LYS A 77 -0.64 -8.87 -0.29
N ILE A 78 -0.92 -8.89 -1.59
CA ILE A 78 -1.64 -7.81 -2.29
C ILE A 78 -3.12 -8.17 -2.31
N GLU A 79 -3.96 -7.26 -1.81
CA GLU A 79 -5.40 -7.51 -1.66
C GLU A 79 -6.21 -6.21 -1.68
N ARG A 80 -7.53 -6.32 -1.64
CA ARG A 80 -8.45 -5.18 -1.57
C ARG A 80 -8.20 -4.12 -2.66
N LEU A 81 -7.89 -4.56 -3.89
CA LEU A 81 -7.84 -3.67 -5.05
C LEU A 81 -9.26 -3.24 -5.42
N ALA A 82 -9.56 -1.97 -5.23
CA ALA A 82 -10.85 -1.39 -5.60
C ALA A 82 -10.63 -0.14 -6.46
N VAL A 83 -11.43 0.03 -7.51
CA VAL A 83 -11.47 1.22 -8.35
C VAL A 83 -12.93 1.58 -8.60
N ARG A 84 -13.29 2.82 -8.30
CA ARG A 84 -14.64 3.36 -8.53
C ARG A 84 -15.03 3.20 -10.00
N ALA A 85 -16.30 2.92 -10.26
CA ALA A 85 -16.83 2.57 -11.59
C ALA A 85 -16.43 3.59 -12.67
N GLU A 86 -16.56 4.87 -12.37
CA GLU A 86 -16.25 5.99 -13.28
C GLU A 86 -14.77 6.10 -13.66
N HIS A 87 -13.88 5.48 -12.87
CA HIS A 87 -12.43 5.54 -13.09
C HIS A 87 -11.80 4.23 -13.60
N ARG A 88 -12.60 3.19 -13.89
CA ARG A 88 -12.07 1.87 -14.32
C ARG A 88 -11.34 1.90 -15.66
N ASN A 89 -11.67 2.85 -16.52
CA ASN A 89 -11.02 3.01 -17.83
C ASN A 89 -9.76 3.90 -17.82
N THR A 90 -9.31 4.35 -16.64
CA THR A 90 -8.18 5.29 -16.49
C THR A 90 -6.83 4.64 -16.23
N ARG A 91 -6.70 3.33 -16.33
CA ARG A 91 -5.51 2.57 -15.92
C ARG A 91 -5.20 2.64 -14.40
N MET A 92 -6.11 3.14 -13.57
CA MET A 92 -5.89 3.27 -12.12
C MET A 92 -5.56 1.93 -11.46
N ALA A 93 -6.25 0.85 -11.80
CA ALA A 93 -5.94 -0.49 -11.28
C ALA A 93 -4.49 -0.89 -11.58
N PHE A 94 -4.00 -0.62 -12.80
CA PHE A 94 -2.60 -0.88 -13.17
C PHE A 94 -1.61 -0.05 -12.36
N ALA A 95 -1.90 1.23 -12.14
CA ALA A 95 -1.06 2.13 -11.36
C ALA A 95 -0.96 1.65 -9.90
N LEU A 96 -2.09 1.28 -9.29
CA LEU A 96 -2.14 0.77 -7.92
C LEU A 96 -1.38 -0.54 -7.76
N VAL A 97 -1.58 -1.53 -8.64
CA VAL A 97 -0.88 -2.81 -8.56
C VAL A 97 0.62 -2.64 -8.75
N ARG A 98 1.06 -1.85 -9.74
CA ARG A 98 2.49 -1.56 -9.93
C ARG A 98 3.11 -0.86 -8.72
N ALA A 99 2.41 0.13 -8.17
CA ALA A 99 2.87 0.82 -6.96
C ALA A 99 2.96 -0.12 -5.76
N GLY A 100 2.01 -1.04 -5.60
CA GLY A 100 2.02 -2.07 -4.56
C GLY A 100 3.18 -3.05 -4.69
N ILE A 101 3.43 -3.55 -5.90
CA ILE A 101 4.57 -4.43 -6.21
C ILE A 101 5.88 -3.70 -5.88
N GLU A 102 6.03 -2.46 -6.34
CA GLU A 102 7.25 -1.68 -6.12
C GLU A 102 7.47 -1.38 -4.64
N LEU A 103 6.43 -1.01 -3.90
CA LEU A 103 6.52 -0.80 -2.47
C LEU A 103 6.98 -2.05 -1.72
N ALA A 104 6.41 -3.22 -2.07
CA ALA A 104 6.82 -4.49 -1.47
C ALA A 104 8.28 -4.83 -1.80
N ARG A 105 8.72 -4.61 -3.03
CA ARG A 105 10.12 -4.81 -3.46
C ARG A 105 11.09 -3.88 -2.72
N VAL A 106 10.75 -2.61 -2.56
CA VAL A 106 11.56 -1.65 -1.78
C VAL A 106 11.69 -2.09 -0.32
N LYS A 107 10.66 -2.73 0.24
CA LYS A 107 10.73 -3.35 1.58
C LYS A 107 11.49 -4.69 1.62
N GLY A 108 12.02 -5.15 0.48
CA GLY A 108 12.82 -6.37 0.37
C GLY A 108 12.03 -7.65 0.05
N TYR A 109 10.72 -7.56 -0.11
CA TYR A 109 9.90 -8.72 -0.45
C TYR A 109 10.07 -9.12 -1.92
N ARG A 110 10.31 -10.40 -2.15
CA ARG A 110 10.42 -10.99 -3.47
C ARG A 110 9.21 -11.84 -3.85
N ARG A 111 8.50 -12.39 -2.87
CA ARG A 111 7.28 -13.15 -3.06
C ARG A 111 6.08 -12.27 -2.82
N LEU A 112 5.23 -12.15 -3.82
CA LEU A 112 3.98 -11.44 -3.73
C LEU A 112 2.84 -12.42 -3.95
N TYR A 113 1.91 -12.46 -3.02
CA TYR A 113 0.82 -13.39 -2.97
C TYR A 113 -0.52 -12.65 -3.02
N GLY A 114 -1.55 -13.27 -3.56
CA GLY A 114 -2.90 -12.71 -3.57
C GLY A 114 -3.95 -13.74 -3.92
N HIS A 115 -5.19 -13.39 -3.62
CA HIS A 115 -6.37 -14.10 -4.10
C HIS A 115 -7.00 -13.32 -5.24
N ALA A 116 -7.09 -13.92 -6.42
CA ALA A 116 -7.73 -13.32 -7.58
C ALA A 116 -9.09 -13.96 -7.83
N GLN A 117 -10.12 -13.14 -8.07
CA GLN A 117 -11.34 -13.69 -8.68
C GLN A 117 -10.96 -14.42 -9.97
N LYS A 118 -11.50 -15.62 -10.21
CA LYS A 118 -11.14 -16.45 -11.38
C LYS A 118 -11.22 -15.69 -12.70
N ARG A 119 -12.21 -14.82 -12.87
CA ARG A 119 -12.37 -13.96 -14.05
C ARG A 119 -11.26 -12.93 -14.22
N LEU A 120 -10.48 -12.63 -13.16
CA LEU A 120 -9.40 -11.62 -13.16
C LEU A 120 -7.99 -12.23 -13.20
N VAL A 121 -7.84 -13.55 -13.31
CA VAL A 121 -6.54 -14.22 -13.41
C VAL A 121 -5.70 -13.63 -14.56
N GLY A 122 -6.30 -13.37 -15.74
CA GLY A 122 -5.62 -12.74 -16.86
C GLY A 122 -5.15 -11.30 -16.57
N PHE A 123 -5.89 -10.54 -15.75
CA PHE A 123 -5.46 -9.20 -15.33
C PHE A 123 -4.21 -9.29 -14.45
N TRP A 124 -4.21 -10.15 -13.44
CA TRP A 124 -3.07 -10.35 -12.54
C TRP A 124 -1.86 -10.96 -13.25
N GLY A 125 -2.09 -11.82 -14.24
CA GLY A 125 -1.05 -12.41 -15.09
C GLY A 125 -0.20 -11.36 -15.83
N ARG A 126 -0.76 -10.18 -16.16
CA ARG A 126 -0.02 -9.08 -16.78
C ARG A 126 1.07 -8.47 -15.90
N PHE A 127 1.04 -8.75 -14.60
CA PHE A 127 2.07 -8.32 -13.64
C PHE A 127 3.04 -9.43 -13.28
N GLY A 128 2.81 -10.65 -13.78
CA GLY A 128 3.63 -11.81 -13.50
C GLY A 128 3.08 -12.74 -12.40
N PHE A 129 1.87 -12.48 -11.89
CA PHE A 129 1.20 -13.41 -10.99
C PHE A 129 0.75 -14.66 -11.74
N ARG A 130 0.92 -15.82 -11.13
CA ARG A 130 0.53 -17.13 -11.69
C ARG A 130 -0.17 -17.96 -10.63
N VAL A 131 -1.16 -18.72 -11.05
CA VAL A 131 -1.69 -19.82 -10.24
C VAL A 131 -0.56 -20.86 -10.11
N PHE A 132 -0.27 -21.30 -8.92
CA PHE A 132 0.83 -22.21 -8.64
C PHE A 132 0.30 -23.63 -8.35
N GLU A 133 1.17 -24.63 -8.42
CA GLU A 133 0.81 -26.00 -8.10
C GLU A 133 0.38 -26.12 -6.63
N GLY A 134 -0.77 -26.73 -6.39
CA GLY A 134 -1.37 -26.83 -5.05
C GLY A 134 -2.16 -25.59 -4.61
N ALA A 135 -2.30 -24.57 -5.48
CA ALA A 135 -3.14 -23.41 -5.18
C ALA A 135 -4.58 -23.82 -4.85
N GLN A 136 -5.12 -23.23 -3.78
CA GLN A 136 -6.47 -23.50 -3.32
C GLN A 136 -7.49 -22.60 -4.05
N GLU A 137 -8.68 -23.14 -4.22
CA GLU A 137 -9.85 -22.36 -4.61
C GLU A 137 -10.62 -21.93 -3.36
N LEU A 138 -11.11 -20.71 -3.36
CA LEU A 138 -11.79 -20.09 -2.22
C LEU A 138 -13.04 -19.38 -2.72
N VAL A 139 -14.03 -19.22 -1.84
CA VAL A 139 -15.22 -18.44 -2.12
C VAL A 139 -15.30 -17.30 -1.11
N PHE A 140 -15.42 -16.08 -1.60
CA PHE A 140 -15.66 -14.87 -0.78
C PHE A 140 -16.75 -14.04 -1.45
N SER A 141 -17.73 -13.58 -0.66
CA SER A 141 -18.83 -12.74 -1.16
C SER A 141 -19.46 -13.27 -2.45
N ASP A 142 -19.73 -14.59 -2.49
CA ASP A 142 -20.31 -15.33 -3.63
C ASP A 142 -19.45 -15.37 -4.92
N PHE A 143 -18.18 -14.96 -4.85
CA PHE A 143 -17.26 -15.06 -5.97
C PHE A 143 -16.22 -16.15 -5.76
N ASP A 144 -15.87 -16.85 -6.86
CA ASP A 144 -14.78 -17.82 -6.89
C ASP A 144 -13.43 -17.11 -7.02
N TYR A 145 -12.52 -17.47 -6.13
CA TYR A 145 -11.13 -17.00 -6.11
C TYR A 145 -10.15 -18.16 -6.25
N VAL A 146 -8.94 -17.83 -6.66
CA VAL A 146 -7.80 -18.74 -6.69
C VAL A 146 -6.56 -18.03 -6.17
N GLU A 147 -5.71 -18.77 -5.49
CA GLU A 147 -4.43 -18.27 -5.03
C GLU A 147 -3.47 -18.02 -6.19
N MET A 148 -2.77 -16.90 -6.16
CA MET A 148 -1.76 -16.55 -7.13
C MET A 148 -0.47 -16.09 -6.44
N LEU A 149 0.65 -16.42 -7.04
CA LEU A 149 1.99 -16.06 -6.59
C LEU A 149 2.76 -15.36 -7.71
N MET A 150 3.56 -14.38 -7.35
CA MET A 150 4.54 -13.71 -8.19
C MET A 150 5.89 -13.73 -7.51
N GLU A 151 6.94 -14.16 -8.22
CA GLU A 151 8.33 -13.97 -7.82
C GLU A 151 8.85 -12.68 -8.49
N ALA A 152 9.33 -11.75 -7.67
CA ALA A 152 9.84 -10.47 -8.12
C ALA A 152 11.37 -10.42 -8.04
N GLU A 153 11.99 -9.73 -8.99
CA GLU A 153 13.42 -9.45 -8.90
C GLU A 153 13.74 -8.57 -7.68
N PRO A 154 14.92 -8.77 -7.04
CA PRO A 154 15.34 -7.93 -5.93
C PRO A 154 15.33 -6.45 -6.31
N HIS A 155 14.90 -5.59 -5.39
CA HIS A 155 14.99 -4.15 -5.62
C HIS A 155 16.41 -3.67 -5.30
N PRO A 156 17.07 -2.90 -6.20
CA PRO A 156 18.46 -2.48 -6.00
C PRO A 156 18.65 -1.54 -4.79
N GLN A 157 17.58 -0.89 -4.35
CA GLN A 157 17.55 -0.02 -3.18
C GLN A 157 16.60 -0.56 -2.12
N ALA A 158 16.55 -1.89 -1.93
CA ALA A 158 15.76 -2.49 -0.87
C ALA A 158 16.23 -1.98 0.51
N ILE A 159 15.27 -1.67 1.37
CA ILE A 159 15.55 -1.19 2.73
C ILE A 159 15.85 -2.38 3.62
N GLY A 160 17.06 -2.41 4.16
CA GLY A 160 17.54 -3.46 5.05
C GLY A 160 18.50 -2.93 6.10
N ILE A 161 19.02 -3.81 6.94
CA ILE A 161 20.09 -3.46 7.89
C ILE A 161 21.31 -3.00 7.09
N GLY A 162 21.87 -1.85 7.49
CA GLY A 162 23.02 -1.21 6.81
C GLY A 162 22.67 -0.05 5.89
N VAL A 163 21.36 0.18 5.60
CA VAL A 163 20.90 1.42 4.98
C VAL A 163 21.04 2.57 6.00
N ASP A 164 21.28 3.80 5.52
CA ASP A 164 21.35 4.99 6.37
C ASP A 164 20.17 5.02 7.35
N PRO A 165 20.40 5.08 8.68
CA PRO A 165 19.34 5.11 9.68
C PRO A 165 18.29 6.21 9.46
N TYR A 166 18.70 7.34 8.89
CA TYR A 166 17.75 8.41 8.54
C TYR A 166 16.74 7.99 7.46
N VAL A 167 17.11 7.07 6.57
CA VAL A 167 16.14 6.50 5.61
C VAL A 167 15.11 5.65 6.32
N ILE A 168 15.56 4.80 7.26
CA ILE A 168 14.69 3.84 7.96
C ILE A 168 13.63 4.55 8.80
N ILE A 169 13.96 5.68 9.43
CA ILE A 169 13.04 6.44 10.28
C ILE A 169 12.06 7.34 9.51
N ARG A 170 12.19 7.44 8.18
CA ARG A 170 11.22 8.19 7.36
C ARG A 170 9.86 7.52 7.34
N PRO A 171 8.78 8.29 7.11
CA PRO A 171 7.44 7.74 7.03
C PRO A 171 7.31 6.62 5.98
N GLU A 172 6.47 5.64 6.25
CA GLU A 172 6.13 4.54 5.35
C GLU A 172 5.88 5.02 3.92
N GLY A 173 6.55 4.40 2.94
CA GLY A 173 6.45 4.77 1.54
C GLY A 173 7.10 6.09 1.15
N ARG A 174 7.81 6.78 2.04
CA ARG A 174 8.53 8.05 1.74
C ARG A 174 10.02 8.00 2.02
N TRP A 175 10.61 6.84 2.01
CA TRP A 175 12.05 6.67 2.26
C TRP A 175 12.96 7.43 1.30
N HIS A 176 12.49 7.72 0.09
CA HIS A 176 13.18 8.51 -0.93
C HIS A 176 13.14 10.04 -0.69
N ARG A 177 12.46 10.51 0.36
CA ARG A 177 12.30 11.93 0.67
C ARG A 177 12.69 12.23 2.09
N ALA A 178 13.46 13.30 2.28
CA ALA A 178 13.76 13.81 3.61
C ALA A 178 12.49 14.10 4.41
N GLY A 179 12.43 13.59 5.62
CA GLY A 179 11.33 13.75 6.55
C GLY A 179 11.60 14.80 7.63
N ALA A 180 10.70 14.86 8.62
CA ALA A 180 10.84 15.81 9.72
C ALA A 180 12.12 15.56 10.55
N LEU A 181 12.48 14.28 10.77
CA LEU A 181 13.64 13.91 11.57
C LEU A 181 14.98 14.14 10.85
N ASP A 182 14.99 14.16 9.52
CA ASP A 182 16.19 14.56 8.76
C ASP A 182 16.63 16.00 9.12
N ARG A 183 15.68 16.90 9.37
CA ARG A 183 15.94 18.29 9.76
C ARG A 183 16.53 18.42 11.17
N SER A 184 16.36 17.41 12.03
CA SER A 184 16.92 17.42 13.38
C SER A 184 18.45 17.50 13.40
N ARG A 185 19.12 17.07 12.32
CA ARG A 185 20.59 17.16 12.17
C ARG A 185 21.10 18.60 12.05
N THR A 186 20.29 19.50 11.50
CA THR A 186 20.69 20.85 11.10
C THR A 186 20.02 21.96 11.89
N ARG A 187 18.99 21.65 12.68
CA ARG A 187 18.32 22.64 13.51
C ARG A 187 19.12 22.96 14.76
N ALA A 188 18.93 24.14 15.32
CA ALA A 188 19.50 24.52 16.61
C ALA A 188 19.07 23.55 17.72
N VAL A 189 19.96 23.31 18.68
CA VAL A 189 19.68 22.47 19.84
C VAL A 189 18.53 23.06 20.64
N THR A 190 17.46 22.28 20.81
CA THR A 190 16.42 22.60 21.77
C THR A 190 16.92 22.11 23.13
N ARG A 191 17.08 23.00 24.08
CA ARG A 191 17.46 22.63 25.46
C ARG A 191 16.26 21.99 26.14
N PRO A 192 16.24 20.67 26.39
CA PRO A 192 15.21 20.07 27.24
C PRO A 192 15.29 20.62 28.64
N SER A 193 14.14 20.68 29.36
CA SER A 193 14.06 21.15 30.74
C SER A 193 14.99 20.40 31.73
N ILE A 194 15.49 19.23 31.35
CA ILE A 194 16.48 18.44 32.11
C ILE A 194 17.84 19.17 32.21
N ASP A 195 18.27 19.81 31.11
CA ASP A 195 19.55 20.51 31.09
C ASP A 195 19.54 21.81 31.91
N GLN A 196 18.38 22.42 32.11
CA GLN A 196 18.23 23.61 32.94
C GLN A 196 18.45 23.34 34.45
N LYS A 197 18.20 22.11 34.92
CA LYS A 197 18.46 21.67 36.29
C LYS A 197 19.92 21.32 36.55
N ALA A 198 20.69 20.93 35.55
CA ALA A 198 22.11 20.65 35.68
C ALA A 198 22.97 21.91 35.66
N ALA A 199 22.53 22.99 35.00
CA ALA A 199 23.21 24.29 34.97
C ALA A 199 22.92 25.18 36.19
N ALA A 200 22.00 24.79 37.08
CA ALA A 200 21.63 25.51 38.31
C ALA A 200 22.24 24.89 39.58
N ARG A 201 23.18 23.97 39.44
CA ARG A 201 24.04 23.41 40.49
C ARG A 201 25.49 23.78 40.23
#